data_c026ff6490c0b6c5545054ca383c4364
#
_entry.id   c026ff6490c0b6c5545054ca383c4364
#
_cell.length_a   1.000
_cell.length_b   1.000
_cell.length_c   1.000
_cell.angle_alpha   90.00
_cell.angle_beta   90.00
_cell.angle_gamma   90.00
#
_symmetry.space_group_name_H-M   'P 1'
#
loop_
_entity.id
_entity.type
_entity.pdbx_description
1 polymer ?
#
loop_
_entity_poly.entity_id
_entity_poly.type
_entity_poly.pdbx_seq_one_letter_code
_entity_poly.pdbx_strand_id
1 'polypeptide(L)'
;MPSAATIDHNTLARLVLANAVSATHVVAKPGGWGVIVRYGAIESTLAATRSKQTRVFKRLETLVGYLKGVGISRFDVDADNFDAAAEPPYSRPDTSATLKQAHAALAHDRWFRDQVTQAINEADDPAAQWVSNDTAMAEGAERRAAWRTQGASTKAPTGAD
;
A
#
# COMPACT_ATOMS: atom_id res chain seq x y z
N MET A 1 -23.34 3.21 -24.85
CA MET A 1 -21.98 3.75 -24.66
C MET A 1 -21.00 2.71 -25.19
N PRO A 2 -20.22 3.02 -26.25
CA PRO A 2 -19.21 2.08 -26.70
C PRO A 2 -18.23 1.84 -25.55
N SER A 3 -18.05 0.59 -25.16
CA SER A 3 -17.02 0.19 -24.21
C SER A 3 -15.68 0.65 -24.78
N ALA A 4 -15.00 1.58 -24.13
CA ALA A 4 -13.67 1.99 -24.55
C ALA A 4 -12.80 0.73 -24.61
N ALA A 5 -12.30 0.41 -25.81
CA ALA A 5 -11.43 -0.73 -25.98
C ALA A 5 -10.20 -0.57 -25.06
N THR A 6 -9.80 -1.63 -24.41
CA THR A 6 -8.63 -1.61 -23.52
C THR A 6 -7.53 -2.50 -24.08
N ILE A 7 -6.29 -2.04 -24.01
CA ILE A 7 -5.11 -2.83 -24.39
C ILE A 7 -4.17 -2.98 -23.19
N ASP A 8 -3.47 -4.10 -23.13
CA ASP A 8 -2.45 -4.35 -22.12
C ASP A 8 -1.04 -3.96 -22.62
N HIS A 9 -0.05 -4.03 -21.73
CA HIS A 9 1.33 -3.72 -22.06
C HIS A 9 1.88 -4.54 -23.24
N ASN A 10 1.57 -5.83 -23.29
CA ASN A 10 2.11 -6.71 -24.33
C ASN A 10 1.52 -6.38 -25.71
N THR A 11 0.23 -6.07 -25.75
CA THR A 11 -0.44 -5.63 -26.98
C THR A 11 0.11 -4.28 -27.44
N LEU A 12 0.30 -3.33 -26.51
CA LEU A 12 0.91 -2.04 -26.83
C LEU A 12 2.32 -2.21 -27.41
N ALA A 13 3.17 -3.01 -26.77
CA ALA A 13 4.53 -3.24 -27.24
C ALA A 13 4.56 -3.84 -28.66
N ARG A 14 3.66 -4.79 -28.96
CA ARG A 14 3.52 -5.37 -30.29
C ARG A 14 3.07 -4.33 -31.35
N LEU A 15 2.11 -3.48 -30.99
CA LEU A 15 1.64 -2.42 -31.88
C LEU A 15 2.75 -1.40 -32.18
N VAL A 16 3.58 -1.05 -31.20
CA VAL A 16 4.73 -0.16 -31.39
C VAL A 16 5.77 -0.81 -32.27
N LEU A 17 6.13 -2.07 -32.03
CA LEU A 17 7.07 -2.83 -32.87
C LEU A 17 6.59 -2.96 -34.32
N ALA A 18 5.27 -3.12 -34.51
CA ALA A 18 4.65 -3.15 -35.83
C ALA A 18 4.49 -1.76 -36.48
N ASN A 19 4.93 -0.69 -35.79
CA ASN A 19 4.74 0.70 -36.22
C ASN A 19 3.28 1.09 -36.51
N ALA A 20 2.34 0.42 -35.82
CA ALA A 20 0.90 0.57 -36.02
C ALA A 20 0.27 1.69 -35.18
N VAL A 21 1.01 2.23 -34.19
CA VAL A 21 0.53 3.33 -33.33
C VAL A 21 0.61 4.63 -34.10
N SER A 22 -0.55 5.27 -34.32
CA SER A 22 -0.67 6.53 -35.05
C SER A 22 -0.63 7.74 -34.13
N ALA A 23 -1.17 7.65 -32.91
CA ALA A 23 -1.14 8.71 -31.91
C ALA A 23 -1.18 8.14 -30.49
N THR A 24 -0.62 8.88 -29.56
CA THR A 24 -0.65 8.55 -28.14
C THR A 24 -1.02 9.81 -27.36
N HIS A 25 -2.09 9.71 -26.56
CA HIS A 25 -2.58 10.80 -25.72
C HIS A 25 -2.46 10.41 -24.26
N VAL A 26 -1.86 11.27 -23.47
CA VAL A 26 -1.80 11.18 -22.02
C VAL A 26 -2.89 12.07 -21.47
N VAL A 27 -3.82 11.50 -20.72
CA VAL A 27 -4.95 12.22 -20.16
C VAL A 27 -4.92 12.23 -18.65
N ALA A 28 -5.18 13.37 -18.05
CA ALA A 28 -5.35 13.47 -16.62
C ALA A 28 -6.57 12.67 -16.15
N LYS A 29 -6.42 11.99 -15.03
CA LYS A 29 -7.48 11.27 -14.34
C LYS A 29 -7.38 11.53 -12.84
N PRO A 30 -8.47 11.36 -12.08
CA PRO A 30 -8.38 11.48 -10.62
C PRO A 30 -7.25 10.63 -10.06
N GLY A 31 -6.31 11.25 -9.37
CA GLY A 31 -5.15 10.59 -8.76
C GLY A 31 -4.02 10.20 -9.70
N GLY A 32 -3.97 10.73 -10.94
CA GLY A 32 -2.83 10.50 -11.83
C GLY A 32 -3.11 10.66 -13.33
N TRP A 33 -2.42 9.85 -14.13
CA TRP A 33 -2.36 9.96 -15.57
C TRP A 33 -2.70 8.64 -16.24
N GLY A 34 -3.56 8.68 -17.24
CA GLY A 34 -3.91 7.55 -18.10
C GLY A 34 -3.30 7.69 -19.49
N VAL A 35 -3.26 6.61 -20.24
CA VAL A 35 -2.78 6.59 -21.63
C VAL A 35 -3.88 6.08 -22.54
N ILE A 36 -4.13 6.81 -23.61
CA ILE A 36 -4.98 6.41 -24.72
C ILE A 36 -4.09 6.28 -25.95
N VAL A 37 -4.19 5.17 -26.62
CA VAL A 37 -3.40 4.86 -27.82
C VAL A 37 -4.34 4.68 -29.00
N ARG A 38 -4.02 5.36 -30.10
CA ARG A 38 -4.73 5.21 -31.37
C ARG A 38 -3.92 4.37 -32.32
N TYR A 39 -4.54 3.34 -32.86
CA TYR A 39 -3.99 2.50 -33.93
C TYR A 39 -5.06 2.21 -34.97
N GLY A 40 -4.76 2.55 -36.22
CA GLY A 40 -5.79 2.56 -37.27
C GLY A 40 -6.93 3.51 -36.90
N ALA A 41 -8.17 3.01 -36.95
CA ALA A 41 -9.38 3.75 -36.57
C ALA A 41 -9.83 3.51 -35.12
N ILE A 42 -9.04 2.79 -34.32
CA ILE A 42 -9.43 2.37 -32.97
C ILE A 42 -8.64 3.18 -31.93
N GLU A 43 -9.36 3.67 -30.94
CA GLU A 43 -8.78 4.23 -29.71
C GLU A 43 -8.92 3.24 -28.56
N SER A 44 -7.86 3.01 -27.85
CA SER A 44 -7.84 2.07 -26.73
C SER A 44 -7.10 2.66 -25.53
N THR A 45 -7.66 2.44 -24.34
CA THR A 45 -7.06 2.85 -23.09
C THR A 45 -6.10 1.79 -22.59
N LEU A 46 -4.92 2.20 -22.13
CA LEU A 46 -3.96 1.28 -21.51
C LEU A 46 -4.52 0.73 -20.19
N ALA A 47 -4.60 -0.57 -20.08
CA ALA A 47 -5.06 -1.29 -18.89
C ALA A 47 -3.95 -2.04 -18.19
N ALA A 48 -4.14 -2.30 -16.92
CA ALA A 48 -3.26 -3.18 -16.15
C ALA A 48 -3.52 -4.63 -16.55
N THR A 49 -2.47 -5.39 -16.80
CA THR A 49 -2.52 -6.76 -17.34
C THR A 49 -3.38 -7.72 -16.50
N ARG A 50 -3.37 -7.57 -15.17
CA ARG A 50 -4.10 -8.47 -14.27
C ARG A 50 -5.55 -8.06 -14.00
N SER A 51 -5.81 -6.78 -13.80
CA SER A 51 -7.14 -6.30 -13.41
C SER A 51 -8.01 -5.87 -14.58
N LYS A 52 -7.45 -5.74 -15.78
CA LYS A 52 -8.06 -5.12 -16.96
C LYS A 52 -8.65 -3.72 -16.73
N GLN A 53 -8.38 -3.15 -15.57
CA GLN A 53 -8.75 -1.77 -15.23
C GLN A 53 -7.79 -0.80 -15.89
N THR A 54 -8.25 0.41 -16.19
CA THR A 54 -7.39 1.48 -16.70
C THR A 54 -6.17 1.65 -15.82
N ARG A 55 -4.99 1.60 -16.43
CA ARG A 55 -3.73 1.83 -15.71
C ARG A 55 -3.56 3.32 -15.47
N VAL A 56 -3.44 3.71 -14.20
CA VAL A 56 -3.20 5.10 -13.79
C VAL A 56 -1.78 5.20 -13.22
N PHE A 57 -1.03 6.19 -13.70
CA PHE A 57 0.31 6.52 -13.22
C PHE A 57 0.22 7.73 -12.30
N LYS A 58 0.71 7.63 -11.09
CA LYS A 58 0.69 8.72 -10.10
C LYS A 58 1.49 9.95 -10.55
N ARG A 59 2.60 9.73 -11.25
CA ARG A 59 3.53 10.77 -11.69
C ARG A 59 3.70 10.74 -13.20
N LEU A 60 3.68 11.91 -13.81
CA LEU A 60 3.87 12.05 -15.25
C LEU A 60 5.26 11.54 -15.69
N GLU A 61 6.31 11.78 -14.90
CA GLU A 61 7.67 11.33 -15.21
C GLU A 61 7.76 9.80 -15.31
N THR A 62 7.04 9.08 -14.41
CA THR A 62 6.98 7.62 -14.45
C THR A 62 6.28 7.12 -15.71
N LEU A 63 5.23 7.83 -16.14
CA LEU A 63 4.52 7.53 -17.38
C LEU A 63 5.40 7.78 -18.59
N VAL A 64 6.10 8.92 -18.64
CA VAL A 64 7.04 9.27 -19.72
C VAL A 64 8.15 8.22 -19.84
N GLY A 65 8.73 7.80 -18.71
CA GLY A 65 9.72 6.72 -18.67
C GLY A 65 9.16 5.42 -19.22
N TYR A 66 7.92 5.08 -18.88
CA TYR A 66 7.23 3.90 -19.40
C TYR A 66 7.01 3.97 -20.92
N LEU A 67 6.49 5.09 -21.44
CA LEU A 67 6.26 5.28 -22.89
C LEU A 67 7.57 5.17 -23.67
N LYS A 68 8.63 5.82 -23.19
CA LYS A 68 9.97 5.70 -23.79
C LYS A 68 10.49 4.27 -23.80
N GLY A 69 10.28 3.54 -22.70
CA GLY A 69 10.67 2.12 -22.59
C GLY A 69 9.94 1.21 -23.57
N VAL A 70 8.72 1.55 -23.96
CA VAL A 70 7.95 0.82 -25.00
C VAL A 70 8.31 1.27 -26.42
N GLY A 71 9.02 2.40 -26.57
CA GLY A 71 9.44 2.94 -27.88
C GLY A 71 8.59 4.12 -28.37
N ILE A 72 7.72 4.68 -27.52
CA ILE A 72 6.91 5.87 -27.83
C ILE A 72 7.62 7.10 -27.29
N SER A 73 8.13 7.95 -28.18
CA SER A 73 8.82 9.19 -27.82
C SER A 73 8.03 10.47 -28.13
N ARG A 74 6.89 10.35 -28.82
CA ARG A 74 6.03 11.49 -29.13
C ARG A 74 4.61 11.20 -28.67
N PHE A 75 4.03 12.08 -27.86
CA PHE A 75 2.68 11.99 -27.32
C PHE A 75 2.17 13.38 -26.92
N ASP A 76 0.88 13.55 -26.92
CA ASP A 76 0.19 14.75 -26.46
C ASP A 76 -0.25 14.56 -25.00
N VAL A 77 -0.28 15.65 -24.22
CA VAL A 77 -0.69 15.64 -22.82
C VAL A 77 -1.89 16.57 -22.63
N ASP A 78 -2.99 16.01 -22.16
CA ASP A 78 -4.17 16.74 -21.73
C ASP A 78 -4.24 16.71 -20.18
N ALA A 79 -4.08 17.88 -19.58
CA ALA A 79 -4.05 18.09 -18.14
C ALA A 79 -5.32 18.73 -17.58
N ASP A 80 -6.35 18.95 -18.37
CA ASP A 80 -7.56 19.70 -17.98
C ASP A 80 -8.24 19.13 -16.74
N ASN A 81 -8.19 17.81 -16.54
CA ASN A 81 -8.79 17.13 -15.39
C ASN A 81 -7.76 16.67 -14.35
N PHE A 82 -6.60 17.33 -14.28
CA PHE A 82 -5.58 16.97 -13.31
C PHE A 82 -5.97 17.46 -11.91
N ASP A 83 -6.17 16.51 -10.99
CA ASP A 83 -6.35 16.78 -9.57
C ASP A 83 -5.23 16.09 -8.78
N ALA A 84 -4.32 16.90 -8.26
CA ALA A 84 -3.19 16.42 -7.46
C ALA A 84 -3.62 15.88 -6.08
N ALA A 85 -4.79 16.30 -5.58
CA ALA A 85 -5.31 15.90 -4.27
C ALA A 85 -6.15 14.62 -4.33
N ALA A 86 -6.60 14.21 -5.53
CA ALA A 86 -7.40 13.01 -5.68
C ALA A 86 -6.56 11.75 -5.41
N GLU A 87 -7.07 10.87 -4.57
CA GLU A 87 -6.46 9.56 -4.37
C GLU A 87 -6.61 8.68 -5.62
N PRO A 88 -5.55 7.97 -6.04
CA PRO A 88 -5.64 7.05 -7.16
C PRO A 88 -6.63 5.91 -6.83
N PRO A 89 -7.42 5.45 -7.80
CA PRO A 89 -8.45 4.42 -7.60
C PRO A 89 -7.89 3.07 -7.12
N TYR A 90 -6.58 2.90 -7.15
CA TYR A 90 -5.88 1.74 -6.61
C TYR A 90 -4.58 2.17 -5.92
N SER A 91 -4.58 2.12 -4.59
CA SER A 91 -3.36 2.17 -3.79
C SER A 91 -2.91 0.73 -3.51
N ARG A 92 -1.68 0.37 -3.89
CA ARG A 92 -1.09 -0.88 -3.38
C ARG A 92 -1.01 -0.78 -1.87
N PRO A 93 -1.39 -1.84 -1.11
CA PRO A 93 -1.07 -1.90 0.32
C PRO A 93 0.41 -1.57 0.49
N ASP A 94 0.70 -0.67 1.41
CA ASP A 94 2.07 -0.21 1.61
C ASP A 94 2.92 -1.40 2.07
N THR A 95 3.71 -1.93 1.14
CA THR A 95 4.67 -3.01 1.40
C THR A 95 5.66 -2.60 2.50
N SER A 96 5.92 -1.31 2.65
CA SER A 96 6.73 -0.75 3.72
C SER A 96 6.06 -0.92 5.09
N ALA A 97 4.75 -0.69 5.21
CA ALA A 97 4.00 -0.92 6.45
C ALA A 97 3.98 -2.41 6.81
N THR A 98 3.74 -3.28 5.83
CA THR A 98 3.76 -4.74 6.03
C THR A 98 5.16 -5.22 6.45
N LEU A 99 6.22 -4.68 5.86
CA LEU A 99 7.60 -5.01 6.21
C LEU A 99 7.94 -4.53 7.63
N LYS A 100 7.54 -3.31 8.00
CA LYS A 100 7.69 -2.79 9.37
C LYS A 100 6.94 -3.65 10.39
N GLN A 101 5.73 -4.09 10.07
CA GLN A 101 4.96 -5.02 10.92
C GLN A 101 5.66 -6.37 11.09
N ALA A 102 6.22 -6.92 10.01
CA ALA A 102 6.99 -8.16 10.08
C ALA A 102 8.26 -8.02 10.93
N HIS A 103 8.98 -6.91 10.80
CA HIS A 103 10.15 -6.62 11.65
C HIS A 103 9.77 -6.42 13.12
N ALA A 104 8.66 -5.73 13.40
CA ALA A 104 8.16 -5.55 14.76
C ALA A 104 7.75 -6.90 15.40
N ALA A 105 7.11 -7.77 14.62
CA ALA A 105 6.75 -9.12 15.07
C ALA A 105 7.99 -9.98 15.40
N LEU A 106 9.04 -9.92 14.57
CA LEU A 106 10.31 -10.61 14.83
C LEU A 106 11.04 -10.07 16.08
N ALA A 107 11.02 -8.75 16.28
CA ALA A 107 11.61 -8.13 17.46
C ALA A 107 10.87 -8.55 18.73
N HIS A 108 9.53 -8.58 18.66
CA HIS A 108 8.67 -9.05 19.75
C HIS A 108 8.90 -10.54 20.07
N ASP A 109 9.04 -11.39 19.04
CA ASP A 109 9.30 -12.83 19.24
C ASP A 109 10.65 -13.08 19.95
N ARG A 110 11.70 -12.33 19.56
CA ARG A 110 13.00 -12.40 20.24
C ARG A 110 12.89 -11.98 21.70
N TRP A 111 12.30 -10.80 21.94
CA TRP A 111 12.08 -10.31 23.30
C TRP A 111 11.29 -11.32 24.15
N PHE A 112 10.23 -11.89 23.59
CA PHE A 112 9.40 -12.89 24.29
C PHE A 112 10.22 -14.14 24.67
N ARG A 113 11.03 -14.66 23.74
CA ARG A 113 11.90 -15.81 24.00
C ARG A 113 12.93 -15.51 25.09
N ASP A 114 13.52 -14.33 25.05
CA ASP A 114 14.48 -13.91 26.06
C ASP A 114 13.81 -13.81 27.46
N GLN A 115 12.58 -13.23 27.52
CA GLN A 115 11.81 -13.17 28.78
C GLN A 115 11.43 -14.55 29.31
N VAL A 116 11.00 -15.46 28.42
CA VAL A 116 10.69 -16.84 28.83
C VAL A 116 11.93 -17.55 29.33
N THR A 117 13.07 -17.41 28.67
CA THR A 117 14.33 -18.00 29.08
C THR A 117 14.77 -17.45 30.45
N GLN A 118 14.66 -16.13 30.64
CA GLN A 118 14.95 -15.48 31.91
C GLN A 118 14.03 -16.00 33.03
N ALA A 119 12.71 -16.09 32.78
CA ALA A 119 11.75 -16.59 33.76
C ALA A 119 12.00 -18.05 34.15
N ILE A 120 12.42 -18.89 33.19
CA ILE A 120 12.81 -20.29 33.47
C ILE A 120 14.06 -20.31 34.37
N ASN A 121 15.09 -19.52 34.05
CA ASN A 121 16.31 -19.46 34.85
C ASN A 121 16.03 -18.93 36.27
N GLU A 122 15.15 -17.93 36.41
CA GLU A 122 14.72 -17.43 37.72
C GLU A 122 13.94 -18.48 38.54
N ALA A 123 13.08 -19.28 37.83
CA ALA A 123 12.33 -20.35 38.51
C ALA A 123 13.20 -21.53 38.96
N ASP A 124 14.27 -21.81 38.21
CA ASP A 124 15.22 -22.89 38.52
C ASP A 124 16.27 -22.46 39.54
N ASP A 125 16.32 -21.17 39.91
CA ASP A 125 17.25 -20.67 40.92
C ASP A 125 16.88 -21.22 42.34
N PRO A 126 17.78 -21.85 43.06
CA PRO A 126 17.53 -22.31 44.42
C PRO A 126 17.13 -21.22 45.43
N ALA A 127 17.44 -19.94 45.09
CA ALA A 127 17.07 -18.76 45.86
C ALA A 127 15.76 -18.13 45.43
N ALA A 128 15.04 -18.73 44.49
CA ALA A 128 13.79 -18.20 43.95
C ALA A 128 12.73 -18.01 45.04
N GLN A 129 12.22 -16.81 45.15
CA GLN A 129 11.10 -16.51 46.04
C GLN A 129 9.78 -16.78 45.36
N TRP A 130 9.10 -17.83 45.76
CA TRP A 130 7.79 -18.19 45.22
C TRP A 130 6.68 -17.39 45.91
N VAL A 131 5.88 -16.74 45.09
CA VAL A 131 4.72 -15.97 45.52
C VAL A 131 3.51 -16.88 45.51
N SER A 132 2.62 -16.79 46.50
CA SER A 132 1.39 -17.55 46.49
C SER A 132 0.49 -17.20 45.29
N ASN A 133 -0.30 -18.17 44.84
CA ASN A 133 -1.23 -17.92 43.75
C ASN A 133 -2.20 -16.76 44.04
N ASP A 134 -2.69 -16.65 45.25
CA ASP A 134 -3.63 -15.58 45.65
C ASP A 134 -2.96 -14.20 45.60
N THR A 135 -1.70 -14.08 46.01
CA THR A 135 -0.93 -12.84 45.89
C THR A 135 -0.70 -12.48 44.42
N ALA A 136 -0.31 -13.44 43.59
CA ALA A 136 -0.06 -13.23 42.17
C ALA A 136 -1.35 -12.79 41.43
N MET A 137 -2.50 -13.38 41.79
CA MET A 137 -3.81 -13.03 41.22
C MET A 137 -4.25 -11.63 41.66
N ALA A 138 -4.03 -11.24 42.91
CA ALA A 138 -4.37 -9.90 43.41
C ALA A 138 -3.55 -8.83 42.69
N GLU A 139 -2.21 -8.98 42.62
CA GLU A 139 -1.31 -8.06 41.92
C GLU A 139 -1.63 -7.98 40.44
N GLY A 140 -1.99 -9.10 39.82
CA GLY A 140 -2.45 -9.15 38.41
C GLY A 140 -3.76 -8.40 38.18
N ALA A 141 -4.68 -8.44 39.16
CA ALA A 141 -5.92 -7.70 39.12
C ALA A 141 -5.70 -6.18 39.23
N GLU A 142 -4.82 -5.77 40.15
CA GLU A 142 -4.44 -4.36 40.30
C GLU A 142 -3.78 -3.79 39.04
N ARG A 143 -2.83 -4.51 38.45
CA ARG A 143 -2.19 -4.11 37.18
C ARG A 143 -3.19 -3.97 36.04
N ARG A 144 -4.14 -4.89 35.93
CA ARG A 144 -5.21 -4.80 34.91
C ARG A 144 -6.16 -3.63 35.16
N ALA A 145 -6.45 -3.29 36.43
CA ALA A 145 -7.27 -2.14 36.78
C ALA A 145 -6.55 -0.82 36.42
N ALA A 146 -5.26 -0.70 36.74
CA ALA A 146 -4.43 0.45 36.38
C ALA A 146 -4.35 0.65 34.83
N TRP A 147 -4.23 -0.42 34.07
CA TRP A 147 -4.24 -0.35 32.61
C TRP A 147 -5.57 0.15 32.03
N ARG A 148 -6.70 -0.23 32.61
CA ARG A 148 -8.01 0.23 32.16
C ARG A 148 -8.20 1.72 32.44
N THR A 149 -7.71 2.23 33.54
CA THR A 149 -7.80 3.67 33.88
C THR A 149 -6.90 4.50 32.98
N GLN A 150 -5.69 4.04 32.64
CA GLN A 150 -4.81 4.72 31.68
C GLN A 150 -5.39 4.71 30.25
N GLY A 151 -5.96 3.60 29.78
CA GLY A 151 -6.58 3.48 28.48
C GLY A 151 -7.84 4.34 28.33
N ALA A 152 -8.57 4.58 29.41
CA ALA A 152 -9.73 5.47 29.41
C ALA A 152 -9.35 6.97 29.33
N SER A 153 -8.19 7.33 29.89
CA SER A 153 -7.70 8.72 29.88
C SER A 153 -7.16 9.19 28.52
N THR A 154 -6.75 8.26 27.65
CA THR A 154 -6.25 8.57 26.30
C THR A 154 -7.35 8.71 25.26
N LYS A 155 -8.60 8.39 25.57
CA LYS A 155 -9.76 8.51 24.69
C LYS A 155 -10.67 9.67 25.13
N ALA A 156 -10.12 10.91 25.20
CA ALA A 156 -10.93 12.11 25.29
C ALA A 156 -11.47 12.44 23.87
N PRO A 157 -12.79 12.69 23.70
CA PRO A 157 -13.33 13.02 22.42
C PRO A 157 -12.97 14.47 22.08
N THR A 158 -12.26 14.67 20.97
CA THR A 158 -12.28 15.96 20.29
C THR A 158 -13.63 16.04 19.59
N GLY A 159 -14.59 16.66 20.21
CA GLY A 159 -15.89 16.94 19.65
C GLY A 159 -16.27 18.38 19.99
N ALA A 160 -16.72 19.08 18.96
CA ALA A 160 -17.51 20.29 18.92
C ALA A 160 -16.76 21.62 19.16
N ASP A 161 -16.53 22.39 18.11
CA ASP A 161 -17.35 23.53 17.68
C ASP A 161 -17.08 23.82 16.19
#